data_c831a974164fbba4abb4bda5fc5debf7
#
_entry.id   c831a974164fbba4abb4bda5fc5debf7
#
_cell.length_a   1.000
_cell.length_b   1.000
_cell.length_c   1.000
_cell.angle_alpha   90.00
_cell.angle_beta   90.00
_cell.angle_gamma   90.00
#
_symmetry.space_group_name_H-M   'P 1'
#
loop_
_entity.id
_entity.type
_entity.pdbx_description
1 polymer ?
#
loop_
_entity_poly.entity_id
_entity_poly.type
_entity_poly.pdbx_seq_one_letter_code
_entity_poly.pdbx_strand_id
1 'polypeptide(L)'
;MNCKKRRAAGRAFLLWAGMAAGFSLLCPGGAGTAEIGGAGDLLRICLLLPAAEELVFRGGVQRCLRPLGAGAAIGLQAVLFAALHGSLRAKCYALGMGLIFGWAAEQTGGLGTGFVLHLLNNGIIVAATLAERGMG
;
A
#
# COMPACT_ATOMS: atom_id res chain seq x y z
N MET A 1 7.92 -8.62 -19.15
CA MET A 1 8.02 -7.22 -18.65
C MET A 1 9.26 -6.59 -19.26
N ASN A 2 9.12 -5.45 -19.96
CA ASN A 2 10.27 -4.81 -20.63
C ASN A 2 11.20 -4.10 -19.61
N CYS A 3 12.41 -3.70 -20.05
CA CYS A 3 13.43 -3.09 -19.19
C CYS A 3 12.93 -1.85 -18.43
N LYS A 4 12.14 -0.98 -19.09
CA LYS A 4 11.55 0.22 -18.44
C LYS A 4 10.62 -0.14 -17.27
N LYS A 5 9.75 -1.13 -17.46
CA LYS A 5 8.83 -1.60 -16.43
C LYS A 5 9.56 -2.26 -15.24
N ARG A 6 10.63 -3.01 -15.51
CA ARG A 6 11.47 -3.61 -14.46
C ARG A 6 12.16 -2.53 -13.61
N ARG A 7 12.71 -1.50 -14.24
CA ARG A 7 13.32 -0.36 -13.54
C ARG A 7 12.29 0.41 -12.72
N ALA A 8 11.09 0.61 -13.24
CA ALA A 8 10.00 1.28 -12.51
C ALA A 8 9.56 0.47 -11.29
N ALA A 9 9.41 -0.85 -11.42
CA ALA A 9 9.09 -1.73 -10.29
C ALA A 9 10.18 -1.70 -9.20
N GLY A 10 11.47 -1.74 -9.59
CA GLY A 10 12.58 -1.60 -8.65
C GLY A 10 12.58 -0.25 -7.91
N ARG A 11 12.31 0.85 -8.62
CA ARG A 11 12.17 2.18 -7.99
C ARG A 11 10.98 2.24 -7.03
N ALA A 12 9.83 1.65 -7.40
CA ALA A 12 8.67 1.57 -6.54
C ALA A 12 8.99 0.81 -5.24
N PHE A 13 9.72 -0.30 -5.34
CA PHE A 13 10.18 -1.06 -4.19
C PHE A 13 11.09 -0.23 -3.26
N LEU A 14 12.07 0.48 -3.80
CA LEU A 14 12.97 1.32 -3.02
C LEU A 14 12.23 2.48 -2.33
N LEU A 15 11.29 3.14 -3.02
CA LEU A 15 10.46 4.20 -2.46
C LEU A 15 9.59 3.66 -1.32
N TRP A 16 8.95 2.51 -1.53
CA TRP A 16 8.15 1.84 -0.51
C TRP A 16 8.98 1.46 0.72
N ALA A 17 10.12 0.80 0.52
CA ALA A 17 11.00 0.37 1.62
C ALA A 17 11.52 1.59 2.42
N GLY A 18 11.96 2.64 1.74
CA GLY A 18 12.42 3.88 2.37
C GLY A 18 11.31 4.58 3.15
N MET A 19 10.09 4.65 2.61
CA MET A 19 8.95 5.24 3.30
C MET A 19 8.52 4.39 4.50
N ALA A 20 8.44 3.07 4.37
CA ALA A 20 8.09 2.17 5.47
C ALA A 20 9.10 2.26 6.62
N ALA A 21 10.40 2.24 6.31
CA ALA A 21 11.46 2.40 7.30
C ALA A 21 11.43 3.78 7.96
N GLY A 22 11.35 4.86 7.18
CA GLY A 22 11.28 6.23 7.69
C GLY A 22 10.07 6.46 8.58
N PHE A 23 8.91 5.94 8.19
CA PHE A 23 7.69 6.05 9.00
C PHE A 23 7.80 5.27 10.32
N SER A 24 8.40 4.09 10.31
CA SER A 24 8.62 3.30 11.53
C SER A 24 9.58 3.98 12.51
N LEU A 25 10.60 4.68 11.99
CA LEU A 25 11.55 5.42 12.82
C LEU A 25 10.93 6.71 13.41
N LEU A 26 10.17 7.46 12.61
CA LEU A 26 9.59 8.74 13.04
C LEU A 26 8.32 8.57 13.88
N CYS A 27 7.64 7.47 13.72
CA CYS A 27 6.37 7.17 14.37
C CYS A 27 6.42 5.79 15.04
N PRO A 28 7.16 5.58 16.12
CA PRO A 28 7.18 4.31 16.83
C PRO A 28 5.81 3.99 17.44
N GLY A 29 5.38 2.73 17.30
CA GLY A 29 4.06 2.22 17.71
C GLY A 29 3.25 1.75 16.49
N GLY A 30 2.82 0.49 16.45
CA GLY A 30 2.26 -0.19 15.27
C GLY A 30 1.19 0.59 14.47
N ALA A 31 1.12 0.38 13.18
CA ALA A 31 -0.02 0.79 12.37
C ALA A 31 -1.22 -0.04 12.80
N GLY A 32 -2.24 0.59 13.36
CA GLY A 32 -3.46 0.03 13.96
C GLY A 32 -3.72 -1.46 13.71
N THR A 33 -3.77 -2.21 14.77
CA THR A 33 -3.84 -3.67 14.75
C THR A 33 -5.26 -4.13 14.41
N ALA A 34 -5.44 -4.72 13.23
CA ALA A 34 -6.56 -5.62 13.03
C ALA A 34 -6.40 -6.81 14.00
N GLU A 35 -7.47 -7.23 14.66
CA GLU A 35 -7.43 -8.45 15.45
C GLU A 35 -7.15 -9.63 14.50
N ILE A 36 -6.08 -10.36 14.80
CA ILE A 36 -5.67 -11.54 14.04
C ILE A 36 -6.01 -12.75 14.90
N GLY A 37 -7.15 -13.37 14.60
CA GLY A 37 -7.63 -14.55 15.32
C GLY A 37 -7.24 -15.88 14.68
N GLY A 38 -6.78 -15.89 13.42
CA GLY A 38 -6.41 -17.11 12.73
C GLY A 38 -6.02 -16.97 11.27
N ALA A 39 -5.86 -18.11 10.59
CA ALA A 39 -5.42 -18.16 9.19
C ALA A 39 -6.36 -17.41 8.22
N GLY A 40 -7.67 -17.40 8.53
CA GLY A 40 -8.67 -16.67 7.73
C GLY A 40 -8.43 -15.17 7.74
N ASP A 41 -8.05 -14.60 8.88
CA ASP A 41 -7.72 -13.18 8.99
C ASP A 41 -6.43 -12.86 8.25
N LEU A 42 -5.43 -13.74 8.30
CA LEU A 42 -4.18 -13.59 7.53
C LEU A 42 -4.48 -13.54 6.02
N LEU A 43 -5.28 -14.48 5.52
CA LEU A 43 -5.70 -14.51 4.12
C LEU A 43 -6.44 -13.22 3.74
N ARG A 44 -7.38 -12.78 4.57
CA ARG A 44 -8.16 -11.57 4.35
C ARG A 44 -7.26 -10.33 4.32
N ILE A 45 -6.43 -10.14 5.35
CA ILE A 45 -5.62 -8.91 5.53
C ILE A 45 -4.47 -8.85 4.53
N CYS A 46 -3.77 -9.97 4.28
CA CYS A 46 -2.58 -9.96 3.44
C CYS A 46 -2.88 -10.14 1.95
N LEU A 47 -4.01 -10.73 1.57
CA LEU A 47 -4.31 -11.06 0.18
C LEU A 47 -5.60 -10.43 -0.33
N LEU A 48 -6.73 -10.72 0.30
CA LEU A 48 -8.04 -10.35 -0.26
C LEU A 48 -8.29 -8.85 -0.21
N LEU A 49 -8.01 -8.20 0.94
CA LEU A 49 -8.15 -6.74 1.06
C LEU A 49 -7.20 -5.99 0.14
N PRO A 50 -5.87 -6.27 0.11
CA PRO A 50 -4.97 -5.65 -0.86
C PRO A 50 -5.41 -5.84 -2.30
N ALA A 51 -5.89 -7.03 -2.68
CA ALA A 51 -6.37 -7.28 -4.05
C ALA A 51 -7.59 -6.42 -4.38
N ALA A 52 -8.57 -6.35 -3.48
CA ALA A 52 -9.78 -5.53 -3.66
C ALA A 52 -9.42 -4.04 -3.71
N GLU A 53 -8.56 -3.56 -2.82
CA GLU A 53 -8.14 -2.17 -2.77
C GLU A 53 -7.36 -1.75 -4.02
N GLU A 54 -6.41 -2.56 -4.51
CA GLU A 54 -5.71 -2.27 -5.76
C GLU A 54 -6.67 -2.25 -6.96
N LEU A 55 -7.62 -3.18 -7.02
CA LEU A 55 -8.61 -3.20 -8.08
C LEU A 55 -9.49 -1.94 -8.06
N VAL A 56 -9.98 -1.55 -6.89
CA VAL A 56 -10.85 -0.38 -6.73
C VAL A 56 -10.07 0.91 -6.98
N PHE A 57 -8.94 1.11 -6.28
CA PHE A 57 -8.24 2.41 -6.32
C PHE A 57 -7.40 2.60 -7.58
N ARG A 58 -6.63 1.61 -8.00
CA ARG A 58 -5.75 1.73 -9.19
C ARG A 58 -6.46 1.25 -10.45
N GLY A 59 -7.26 0.18 -10.34
CA GLY A 59 -8.07 -0.34 -11.45
C GLY A 59 -9.28 0.54 -11.80
N GLY A 60 -9.96 1.08 -10.80
CA GLY A 60 -11.16 1.91 -10.95
C GLY A 60 -10.84 3.40 -10.82
N VAL A 61 -10.71 3.90 -9.60
CA VAL A 61 -10.64 5.34 -9.27
C VAL A 61 -9.55 6.06 -10.07
N GLN A 62 -8.31 5.57 -10.01
CA GLN A 62 -7.19 6.21 -10.72
C GLN A 62 -7.42 6.26 -12.23
N ARG A 63 -7.96 5.19 -12.83
CA ARG A 63 -8.27 5.17 -14.27
C ARG A 63 -9.38 6.15 -14.63
N CYS A 64 -10.43 6.24 -13.83
CA CYS A 64 -11.51 7.22 -14.04
C CYS A 64 -11.02 8.66 -13.93
N LEU A 65 -10.05 8.92 -13.05
CA LEU A 65 -9.46 10.25 -12.86
C LEU A 65 -8.37 10.58 -13.90
N ARG A 66 -7.93 9.61 -14.71
CA ARG A 66 -6.85 9.76 -15.70
C ARG A 66 -7.03 10.94 -16.68
N PRO A 67 -8.25 11.31 -17.12
CA PRO A 67 -8.45 12.48 -17.95
C PRO A 67 -7.98 13.80 -17.31
N LEU A 68 -7.89 13.88 -15.99
CA LEU A 68 -7.36 15.04 -15.25
C LEU A 68 -5.81 15.12 -15.26
N GLY A 69 -5.15 14.14 -15.90
CA GLY A 69 -3.70 13.97 -15.90
C GLY A 69 -3.23 12.95 -14.87
N ALA A 70 -2.13 12.24 -15.19
CA ALA A 70 -1.61 11.14 -14.37
C ALA A 70 -1.28 11.57 -12.93
N GLY A 71 -0.65 12.73 -12.75
CA GLY A 71 -0.31 13.25 -11.42
C GLY A 71 -1.55 13.52 -10.55
N ALA A 72 -2.57 14.17 -11.12
CA ALA A 72 -3.83 14.43 -10.43
C ALA A 72 -4.54 13.12 -10.08
N ALA A 73 -4.61 12.18 -11.00
CA ALA A 73 -5.22 10.87 -10.76
C ALA A 73 -4.53 10.10 -9.62
N ILE A 74 -3.18 10.10 -9.60
CA ILE A 74 -2.39 9.48 -8.53
C ILE A 74 -2.65 10.19 -7.19
N GLY A 75 -2.63 11.52 -7.16
CA GLY A 75 -2.85 12.29 -5.93
C GLY A 75 -4.24 12.12 -5.36
N LEU A 76 -5.28 12.27 -6.18
CA LEU A 76 -6.67 12.17 -5.74
C LEU A 76 -7.03 10.76 -5.25
N GLN A 77 -6.62 9.71 -5.99
CA GLN A 77 -6.85 8.35 -5.53
C GLN A 77 -6.11 8.05 -4.22
N ALA A 78 -4.90 8.59 -4.02
CA ALA A 78 -4.15 8.40 -2.78
C ALA A 78 -4.82 9.08 -1.59
N VAL A 79 -5.39 10.27 -1.78
CA VAL A 79 -6.17 10.97 -0.75
C VAL A 79 -7.42 10.17 -0.40
N LEU A 80 -8.17 9.68 -1.38
CA LEU A 80 -9.36 8.85 -1.15
C LEU A 80 -9.00 7.55 -0.44
N PHE A 81 -7.92 6.90 -0.85
CA PHE A 81 -7.40 5.70 -0.20
C PHE A 81 -7.06 5.96 1.27
N ALA A 82 -6.32 7.04 1.55
CA ALA A 82 -5.96 7.42 2.90
C ALA A 82 -7.17 7.75 3.78
N ALA A 83 -8.21 8.38 3.22
CA ALA A 83 -9.40 8.77 3.96
C ALA A 83 -10.15 7.59 4.59
N LEU A 84 -10.04 6.39 4.01
CA LEU A 84 -10.67 5.17 4.52
C LEU A 84 -9.93 4.55 5.72
N HIS A 85 -8.74 5.05 6.07
CA HIS A 85 -7.98 4.57 7.22
C HIS A 85 -8.41 5.27 8.51
N GLY A 86 -8.37 4.56 9.63
CA GLY A 86 -8.97 5.03 10.89
C GLY A 86 -8.22 6.21 11.54
N SER A 87 -6.99 6.01 11.98
CA SER A 87 -6.22 7.03 12.71
C SER A 87 -5.52 8.01 11.76
N LEU A 88 -5.23 9.23 12.23
CA LEU A 88 -4.43 10.20 11.46
C LEU A 88 -3.09 9.63 11.02
N ARG A 89 -2.44 8.87 11.90
CA ARG A 89 -1.20 8.18 11.60
C ARG A 89 -1.35 7.18 10.45
N ALA A 90 -2.39 6.33 10.52
CA ALA A 90 -2.68 5.37 9.45
C ALA A 90 -3.01 6.09 8.14
N LYS A 91 -3.73 7.21 8.19
CA LYS A 91 -4.02 8.05 7.01
C LYS A 91 -2.75 8.61 6.38
N CYS A 92 -1.82 9.15 7.17
CA CYS A 92 -0.55 9.67 6.66
C CYS A 92 0.28 8.56 6.00
N TYR A 93 0.34 7.39 6.62
CA TYR A 93 1.02 6.23 6.06
C TYR A 93 0.35 5.76 4.76
N ALA A 94 -0.96 5.58 4.78
CA ALA A 94 -1.73 5.16 3.62
C ALA A 94 -1.66 6.16 2.46
N LEU A 95 -1.58 7.47 2.74
CA LEU A 95 -1.36 8.48 1.70
C LEU A 95 -0.03 8.26 0.96
N GLY A 96 1.05 8.08 1.71
CA GLY A 96 2.36 7.78 1.11
C GLY A 96 2.36 6.48 0.30
N MET A 97 1.77 5.41 0.85
CA MET A 97 1.61 4.14 0.13
C MET A 97 0.72 4.31 -1.10
N GLY A 98 -0.36 5.06 -0.99
CA GLY A 98 -1.27 5.36 -2.09
C GLY A 98 -0.57 6.05 -3.27
N LEU A 99 0.30 7.01 -2.98
CA LEU A 99 1.11 7.70 -3.99
C LEU A 99 2.11 6.75 -4.68
N ILE A 100 2.83 5.94 -3.90
CA ILE A 100 3.84 5.00 -4.43
C ILE A 100 3.18 3.92 -5.29
N PHE A 101 2.09 3.31 -4.82
CA PHE A 101 1.41 2.25 -5.55
C PHE A 101 0.69 2.80 -6.79
N GLY A 102 0.08 3.99 -6.69
CA GLY A 102 -0.51 4.68 -7.83
C GLY A 102 0.51 5.03 -8.91
N TRP A 103 1.68 5.54 -8.51
CA TRP A 103 2.79 5.79 -9.42
C TRP A 103 3.32 4.49 -10.04
N ALA A 104 3.46 3.42 -9.24
CA ALA A 104 3.90 2.11 -9.74
C ALA A 104 2.94 1.55 -10.78
N ALA A 105 1.63 1.61 -10.53
CA ALA A 105 0.60 1.17 -11.48
C ALA A 105 0.68 1.94 -12.79
N GLU A 106 0.89 3.26 -12.72
CA GLU A 106 1.06 4.13 -13.88
C GLU A 106 2.30 3.75 -14.71
N GLN A 107 3.45 3.60 -14.07
CA GLN A 107 4.73 3.32 -14.75
C GLN A 107 4.82 1.90 -15.31
N THR A 108 4.20 0.93 -14.65
CA THR A 108 4.22 -0.47 -15.08
C THR A 108 3.06 -0.83 -16.00
N GLY A 109 2.04 0.03 -16.05
CA GLY A 109 0.84 -0.16 -16.85
C GLY A 109 -0.06 -1.29 -16.35
N GLY A 110 -0.05 -1.57 -15.04
CA GLY A 110 -0.87 -2.63 -14.45
C GLY A 110 -0.85 -2.64 -12.93
N LEU A 111 -1.74 -3.42 -12.33
CA LEU A 111 -1.94 -3.49 -10.88
C LEU A 111 -0.89 -4.35 -10.17
N GLY A 112 -0.19 -5.24 -10.88
CA GLY A 112 0.65 -6.29 -10.29
C GLY A 112 1.75 -5.76 -9.38
N THR A 113 2.44 -4.69 -9.77
CA THR A 113 3.51 -4.12 -8.93
C THR A 113 2.94 -3.52 -7.64
N GLY A 114 1.88 -2.73 -7.73
CA GLY A 114 1.19 -2.18 -6.56
C GLY A 114 0.69 -3.28 -5.64
N PHE A 115 0.04 -4.30 -6.20
CA PHE A 115 -0.47 -5.44 -5.44
C PHE A 115 0.63 -6.18 -4.67
N VAL A 116 1.76 -6.50 -5.31
CA VAL A 116 2.88 -7.18 -4.65
C VAL A 116 3.44 -6.33 -3.50
N LEU A 117 3.64 -5.03 -3.72
CA LEU A 117 4.12 -4.13 -2.67
C LEU A 117 3.12 -4.01 -1.53
N HIS A 118 1.83 -3.98 -1.82
CA HIS A 118 0.76 -3.92 -0.83
C HIS A 118 0.69 -5.20 0.02
N LEU A 119 0.78 -6.36 -0.62
CA LEU A 119 0.86 -7.67 0.03
C LEU A 119 2.07 -7.74 0.98
N LEU A 120 3.25 -7.34 0.52
CA LEU A 120 4.46 -7.29 1.34
C LEU A 120 4.29 -6.33 2.52
N ASN A 121 3.71 -5.16 2.28
CA ASN A 121 3.44 -4.18 3.32
C ASN A 121 2.56 -4.75 4.43
N ASN A 122 1.42 -5.31 4.08
CA ASN A 122 0.50 -5.88 5.06
C ASN A 122 1.11 -7.11 5.75
N GLY A 123 1.85 -7.94 5.02
CA GLY A 123 2.58 -9.07 5.60
C GLY A 123 3.60 -8.65 6.67
N ILE A 124 4.36 -7.59 6.42
CA ILE A 124 5.32 -7.05 7.41
C ILE A 124 4.60 -6.47 8.63
N ILE A 125 3.51 -5.72 8.43
CA ILE A 125 2.71 -5.18 9.54
C ILE A 125 2.15 -6.30 10.39
N VAL A 126 1.58 -7.34 9.77
CA VAL A 126 1.05 -8.52 10.47
C VAL A 126 2.16 -9.24 11.24
N ALA A 127 3.31 -9.49 10.61
CA ALA A 127 4.43 -10.16 11.25
C ALA A 127 4.94 -9.37 12.48
N ALA A 128 5.07 -8.05 12.37
CA ALA A 128 5.46 -7.18 13.47
C ALA A 128 4.43 -7.23 14.61
N THR A 129 3.14 -7.17 14.29
CA THR A 129 2.05 -7.25 15.28
C THR A 129 2.06 -8.59 16.04
N LEU A 130 2.28 -9.70 15.33
CA LEU A 130 2.35 -11.02 15.95
C LEU A 130 3.60 -11.18 16.83
N ALA A 131 4.75 -10.61 16.42
CA ALA A 131 5.97 -10.61 17.21
C ALA A 131 5.79 -9.82 18.51
N GLU A 132 5.16 -8.65 18.48
CA GLU A 132 4.86 -7.84 19.66
C GLU A 132 3.94 -8.58 20.65
N ARG A 133 2.94 -9.32 20.16
CA ARG A 133 2.03 -10.13 20.99
C ARG A 133 2.67 -11.37 21.59
N GLY A 134 3.66 -11.96 20.92
CA GLY A 134 4.38 -13.15 21.40
C GLY A 134 5.45 -12.84 22.44
N MET A 135 5.83 -11.57 22.62
CA MET A 135 6.82 -11.10 23.60
C MET A 135 6.19 -10.58 24.92
N GLY A 136 4.90 -10.53 25.03
CA GLY A 136 4.13 -10.10 26.22
C GLY A 136 3.35 -11.24 26.82
#